data_d1c31c7923cfea2cee795665d9f49818
#
_entry.id   d1c31c7923cfea2cee795665d9f49818
#
_cell.length_a   1.000
_cell.length_b   1.000
_cell.length_c   1.000
_cell.angle_alpha   90.00
_cell.angle_beta   90.00
_cell.angle_gamma   90.00
#
_symmetry.space_group_name_H-M   'P 1'
#
loop_
_entity.id
_entity.type
_entity.pdbx_description
1 polymer ?
#
loop_
_entity_poly.entity_id
_entity_poly.type
_entity_poly.pdbx_seq_one_letter_code
_entity_poly.pdbx_strand_id
1 'polypeptide(L)'
;MADFRIEFPDFPAADMPTIPAGFEDVSWHNNMCPSFASDAFGLEIWIDFANPAKREYEGEYPRFSVSQQRNGVEYSGPSIQADSWDEILAFVESCRKTRIDELPQLWNICIG
;
A
#
# COMPACT_ATOMS: atom_id res chain seq x y z
N MET A 1 8.50 5.90 15.33
CA MET A 1 8.33 5.85 13.87
C MET A 1 8.49 4.45 13.35
N ALA A 2 7.59 4.01 12.50
CA ALA A 2 7.69 2.68 11.93
C ALA A 2 8.85 2.59 10.94
N ASP A 3 9.51 1.44 10.91
CA ASP A 3 10.61 1.18 10.01
C ASP A 3 10.57 -0.33 9.70
N PHE A 4 10.34 -0.67 8.45
CA PHE A 4 10.20 -2.08 8.08
C PHE A 4 11.44 -2.91 8.42
N ARG A 5 12.62 -2.30 8.44
CA ARG A 5 13.87 -3.01 8.77
C ARG A 5 13.91 -3.44 10.24
N ILE A 6 13.20 -2.71 11.09
CA ILE A 6 13.08 -3.04 12.51
C ILE A 6 11.92 -4.00 12.74
N GLU A 7 10.77 -3.70 12.15
CA GLU A 7 9.54 -4.49 12.33
C GLU A 7 9.62 -5.84 11.64
N PHE A 8 10.35 -5.93 10.53
CA PHE A 8 10.51 -7.16 9.74
C PHE A 8 12.00 -7.36 9.43
N PRO A 9 12.81 -7.74 10.44
CA PRO A 9 14.27 -7.85 10.25
C PRO A 9 14.67 -8.91 9.22
N ASP A 10 13.80 -9.88 8.95
CA ASP A 10 14.06 -10.91 7.93
C ASP A 10 13.74 -10.44 6.52
N PHE A 11 13.15 -9.26 6.35
CA PHE A 11 12.83 -8.73 5.03
C PHE A 11 14.10 -8.13 4.42
N PRO A 12 14.61 -8.69 3.29
CA PRO A 12 15.82 -8.15 2.68
C PRO A 12 15.58 -6.73 2.18
N ALA A 13 16.42 -5.79 2.62
CA ALA A 13 16.27 -4.39 2.21
C ALA A 13 16.35 -4.23 0.68
N ALA A 14 17.15 -5.07 0.02
CA ALA A 14 17.30 -5.05 -1.43
C ALA A 14 16.01 -5.43 -2.17
N ASP A 15 15.09 -6.13 -1.50
CA ASP A 15 13.82 -6.56 -2.10
C ASP A 15 12.73 -5.51 -1.94
N MET A 16 12.99 -4.43 -1.19
CA MET A 16 12.02 -3.37 -1.02
C MET A 16 12.02 -2.46 -2.23
N PRO A 17 10.90 -2.34 -2.95
CA PRO A 17 10.83 -1.44 -4.09
C PRO A 17 10.87 0.03 -3.64
N THR A 18 11.08 0.93 -4.59
CA THR A 18 11.03 2.36 -4.31
C THR A 18 9.60 2.77 -4.04
N ILE A 19 9.37 3.31 -2.85
CA ILE A 19 8.03 3.67 -2.40
C ILE A 19 7.62 5.01 -3.01
N PRO A 20 6.38 5.13 -3.53
CA PRO A 20 5.92 6.39 -4.10
C PRO A 20 5.93 7.53 -3.09
N ALA A 21 6.16 8.75 -3.57
CA ALA A 21 6.12 9.93 -2.73
C ALA A 21 4.74 10.06 -2.06
N GLY A 22 4.73 10.51 -0.83
CA GLY A 22 3.50 10.71 -0.07
C GLY A 22 3.08 9.51 0.77
N PHE A 23 3.81 8.40 0.69
CA PHE A 23 3.55 7.21 1.50
C PHE A 23 4.59 7.11 2.61
N GLU A 24 4.14 6.79 3.80
CA GLU A 24 4.98 6.63 4.98
C GLU A 24 5.01 5.16 5.42
N ASP A 25 6.16 4.74 5.94
CA ASP A 25 6.32 3.41 6.51
C ASP A 25 5.44 3.29 7.76
N VAL A 26 4.49 2.38 7.74
CA VAL A 26 3.60 2.09 8.87
C VAL A 26 3.69 0.62 9.26
N SER A 27 4.80 -0.01 8.93
CA SER A 27 5.03 -1.43 9.20
C SER A 27 4.86 -1.76 10.68
N TRP A 28 4.26 -2.90 10.96
CA TRP A 28 4.02 -3.39 12.30
C TRP A 28 4.31 -4.89 12.34
N HIS A 29 5.15 -5.31 13.28
CA HIS A 29 5.64 -6.70 13.32
C HIS A 29 4.56 -7.76 13.52
N ASN A 30 3.38 -7.37 14.00
CA ASN A 30 2.26 -8.31 14.14
C ASN A 30 1.47 -8.49 12.85
N ASN A 31 1.77 -7.71 11.82
CA ASN A 31 1.16 -7.88 10.50
C ASN A 31 1.97 -8.89 9.69
N MET A 32 1.41 -9.31 8.54
CA MET A 32 2.06 -10.31 7.68
C MET A 32 3.33 -9.79 7.01
N CYS A 33 3.37 -8.51 6.72
CA CYS A 33 4.43 -7.93 5.90
C CYS A 33 4.49 -6.41 6.09
N PRO A 34 5.56 -5.78 5.60
CA PRO A 34 5.67 -4.32 5.61
C PRO A 34 4.52 -3.64 4.89
N SER A 35 4.17 -2.45 5.34
CA SER A 35 3.15 -1.64 4.68
C SER A 35 3.50 -0.15 4.75
N PHE A 36 2.97 0.59 3.78
CA PHE A 36 3.20 2.01 3.64
C PHE A 36 1.85 2.68 3.35
N ALA A 37 1.56 3.76 4.04
CA ALA A 37 0.25 4.39 3.96
C ALA A 37 0.35 5.86 3.59
N SER A 38 -0.70 6.35 2.96
CA SER A 38 -0.83 7.76 2.63
C SER A 38 -2.24 8.22 2.98
N ASP A 39 -2.34 9.18 3.90
CA ASP A 39 -3.62 9.79 4.24
C ASP A 39 -4.15 10.62 3.08
N ALA A 40 -3.25 11.25 2.33
CA ALA A 40 -3.64 12.06 1.18
C ALA A 40 -4.33 11.24 0.10
N PHE A 41 -3.85 10.01 -0.12
CA PHE A 41 -4.46 9.09 -1.09
C PHE A 41 -5.57 8.24 -0.47
N GLY A 42 -5.57 8.09 0.86
CA GLY A 42 -6.49 7.17 1.53
C GLY A 42 -6.16 5.71 1.20
N LEU A 43 -4.90 5.40 1.03
CA LEU A 43 -4.44 4.07 0.61
C LEU A 43 -3.35 3.53 1.53
N GLU A 44 -3.28 2.22 1.62
CA GLU A 44 -2.18 1.50 2.27
C GLU A 44 -1.68 0.43 1.32
N ILE A 45 -0.37 0.43 1.06
CA ILE A 45 0.28 -0.55 0.18
C ILE A 45 0.95 -1.59 1.05
N TRP A 46 0.64 -2.86 0.80
CA TRP A 46 1.22 -4.00 1.50
C TRP A 46 2.23 -4.68 0.59
N ILE A 47 3.44 -4.90 1.10
CA ILE A 47 4.56 -5.43 0.32
C ILE A 47 5.07 -6.70 0.99
N ASP A 48 4.68 -7.85 0.45
CA ASP A 48 5.08 -9.13 1.01
C ASP A 48 6.51 -9.49 0.57
N PHE A 49 7.04 -10.55 1.15
CA PHE A 49 8.38 -11.02 0.83
C PHE A 49 8.45 -11.45 -0.64
N ALA A 50 9.59 -11.18 -1.28
CA ALA A 50 9.81 -11.62 -2.65
C ALA A 50 9.83 -13.14 -2.74
N ASN A 51 10.43 -13.79 -1.75
CA ASN A 51 10.45 -15.26 -1.67
C ASN A 51 9.12 -15.76 -1.13
N PRO A 52 8.32 -16.49 -1.95
CA PRO A 52 7.01 -16.98 -1.50
C PRO A 52 7.08 -17.87 -0.26
N ALA A 53 8.17 -18.59 -0.07
CA ALA A 53 8.33 -19.45 1.09
C ALA A 53 8.44 -18.67 2.40
N LYS A 54 8.72 -17.38 2.33
CA LYS A 54 8.80 -16.51 3.51
C LYS A 54 7.47 -15.81 3.81
N ARG A 55 6.47 -15.95 2.95
CA ARG A 55 5.17 -15.35 3.16
C ARG A 55 4.33 -16.24 4.07
N GLU A 56 3.45 -15.60 4.83
CA GLU A 56 2.57 -16.33 5.75
C GLU A 56 1.74 -17.39 5.04
N TYR A 57 1.28 -17.09 3.82
CA TYR A 57 0.46 -18.00 3.03
C TYR A 57 1.22 -18.59 1.85
N GLU A 58 2.55 -18.63 1.91
CA GLU A 58 3.43 -19.33 0.96
C GLU A 58 3.10 -19.09 -0.51
N GLY A 59 2.79 -17.83 -0.88
CA GLY A 59 2.53 -17.47 -2.26
C GLY A 59 1.11 -17.74 -2.73
N GLU A 60 0.19 -18.07 -1.84
CA GLU A 60 -1.22 -18.25 -2.17
C GLU A 60 -1.84 -16.96 -2.70
N TYR A 61 -1.34 -15.81 -2.25
CA TYR A 61 -1.81 -14.49 -2.68
C TYR A 61 -0.70 -13.74 -3.41
N PRO A 62 -1.07 -12.77 -4.27
CA PRO A 62 -0.07 -11.92 -4.91
C PRO A 62 0.81 -11.20 -3.89
N ARG A 63 2.02 -10.86 -4.32
CA ARG A 63 3.01 -10.24 -3.44
C ARG A 63 2.59 -8.87 -2.92
N PHE A 64 1.92 -8.09 -3.76
CA PHE A 64 1.55 -6.72 -3.42
C PHE A 64 0.04 -6.57 -3.39
N SER A 65 -0.43 -5.72 -2.47
CA SER A 65 -1.84 -5.35 -2.45
C SER A 65 -1.98 -3.90 -1.99
N VAL A 66 -3.07 -3.27 -2.40
CA VAL A 66 -3.42 -1.91 -1.98
C VAL A 66 -4.82 -1.94 -1.41
N SER A 67 -4.99 -1.41 -0.22
CA SER A 67 -6.28 -1.31 0.42
C SER A 67 -6.61 0.15 0.72
N GLN A 68 -7.90 0.44 0.87
CA GLN A 68 -8.34 1.76 1.31
C GLN A 68 -8.21 1.84 2.83
N GLN A 69 -7.74 2.99 3.30
CA GLN A 69 -7.65 3.20 4.73
C GLN A 69 -8.06 4.62 5.08
N ARG A 70 -8.55 4.80 6.30
CA ARG A 70 -8.90 6.12 6.83
C ARG A 70 -8.42 6.16 8.28
N ASN A 71 -7.59 7.17 8.59
CA ASN A 71 -7.03 7.34 9.92
C ASN A 71 -6.32 6.09 10.44
N GLY A 72 -5.58 5.43 9.53
CA GLY A 72 -4.84 4.23 9.86
C GLY A 72 -5.66 2.96 9.95
N VAL A 73 -6.95 3.02 9.63
CA VAL A 73 -7.84 1.86 9.68
C VAL A 73 -8.27 1.48 8.27
N GLU A 74 -8.02 0.23 7.91
CA GLU A 74 -8.51 -0.34 6.66
C GLU A 74 -10.01 -0.57 6.79
N TYR A 75 -10.78 -0.07 5.85
CA TYR A 75 -12.23 -0.22 5.91
C TYR A 75 -12.85 -0.92 4.71
N SER A 76 -12.00 -1.40 3.81
CA SER A 76 -12.47 -2.25 2.71
C SER A 76 -11.38 -3.24 2.38
N GLY A 77 -11.73 -4.31 1.67
CA GLY A 77 -10.76 -5.28 1.19
C GLY A 77 -9.80 -4.67 0.18
N PRO A 78 -8.87 -5.48 -0.36
CA PRO A 78 -7.91 -4.97 -1.32
C PRO A 78 -8.59 -4.37 -2.54
N SER A 79 -8.15 -3.18 -2.94
CA SER A 79 -8.59 -2.54 -4.18
C SER A 79 -7.90 -3.16 -5.38
N ILE A 80 -6.65 -3.61 -5.20
CA ILE A 80 -5.88 -4.30 -6.21
C ILE A 80 -4.89 -5.23 -5.54
N GLN A 81 -4.62 -6.37 -6.18
CA GLN A 81 -3.57 -7.29 -5.79
C GLN A 81 -2.80 -7.65 -7.05
N ALA A 82 -1.47 -7.68 -6.97
CA ALA A 82 -0.63 -7.97 -8.13
C ALA A 82 0.73 -8.48 -7.68
N ASP A 83 1.39 -9.24 -8.57
CA ASP A 83 2.78 -9.64 -8.37
C ASP A 83 3.76 -8.65 -9.02
N SER A 84 3.25 -7.71 -9.80
CA SER A 84 4.06 -6.70 -10.48
C SER A 84 3.98 -5.37 -9.74
N TRP A 85 5.13 -4.85 -9.35
CA TRP A 85 5.21 -3.54 -8.72
C TRP A 85 4.76 -2.43 -9.67
N ASP A 86 5.03 -2.60 -10.98
CA ASP A 86 4.61 -1.62 -11.97
C ASP A 86 3.08 -1.49 -12.01
N GLU A 87 2.36 -2.57 -11.82
CA GLU A 87 0.90 -2.53 -11.76
C GLU A 87 0.43 -1.75 -10.53
N ILE A 88 1.11 -1.90 -9.41
CA ILE A 88 0.79 -1.15 -8.19
C ILE A 88 1.04 0.34 -8.41
N LEU A 89 2.19 0.68 -9.00
CA LEU A 89 2.50 2.09 -9.29
C LEU A 89 1.49 2.70 -10.24
N ALA A 90 1.08 1.96 -11.26
CA ALA A 90 0.07 2.43 -12.22
C ALA A 90 -1.26 2.68 -11.52
N PHE A 91 -1.65 1.80 -10.61
CA PHE A 91 -2.89 1.98 -9.83
C PHE A 91 -2.81 3.23 -8.96
N VAL A 92 -1.72 3.41 -8.23
CA VAL A 92 -1.53 4.57 -7.35
C VAL A 92 -1.54 5.85 -8.18
N GLU A 93 -0.86 5.85 -9.31
CA GLU A 93 -0.83 7.02 -10.19
C GLU A 93 -2.21 7.33 -10.76
N SER A 94 -2.97 6.30 -11.11
CA SER A 94 -4.36 6.44 -11.55
C SER A 94 -5.22 7.08 -10.47
N CYS A 95 -5.07 6.65 -9.23
CA CYS A 95 -5.80 7.24 -8.11
C CYS A 95 -5.42 8.69 -7.89
N ARG A 96 -4.13 9.02 -8.01
CA ARG A 96 -3.65 10.38 -7.86
C ARG A 96 -4.23 11.28 -8.94
N LYS A 97 -4.20 10.82 -10.18
CA LYS A 97 -4.73 11.58 -11.32
C LYS A 97 -6.22 11.79 -11.23
N THR A 98 -6.96 10.75 -10.93
CA THR A 98 -8.40 10.81 -10.77
C THR A 98 -8.78 11.80 -9.67
N ARG A 99 -8.05 11.73 -8.56
CA ARG A 99 -8.31 12.60 -7.43
C ARG A 99 -8.12 14.08 -7.78
N ILE A 100 -7.08 14.38 -8.54
CA ILE A 100 -6.82 15.75 -9.00
C ILE A 100 -7.90 16.19 -9.98
N ASP A 101 -8.24 15.37 -10.94
CA ASP A 101 -9.20 15.70 -11.98
C ASP A 101 -10.62 15.85 -11.44
N GLU A 102 -10.94 15.12 -10.39
CA GLU A 102 -12.29 15.11 -9.82
C GLU A 102 -12.48 16.06 -8.64
N LEU A 103 -11.42 16.71 -8.18
CA LEU A 103 -11.53 17.61 -7.03
C LEU A 103 -12.67 18.63 -7.14
N PRO A 104 -12.86 19.32 -8.28
CA PRO A 104 -13.99 20.25 -8.39
C PRO A 104 -15.34 19.56 -8.26
N GLN A 105 -15.46 18.36 -8.81
CA GLN A 105 -16.70 17.60 -8.74
C GLN A 105 -16.96 17.10 -7.33
N LEU A 106 -15.92 16.65 -6.66
CA LEU A 106 -16.01 16.22 -5.27
C LEU A 106 -16.43 17.36 -4.37
N TRP A 107 -15.95 18.56 -4.64
CA TRP A 107 -16.36 19.76 -3.93
C TRP A 107 -17.84 20.01 -4.08
N ASN A 108 -18.32 19.91 -5.30
CA ASN A 108 -19.75 20.10 -5.58
C ASN A 108 -20.61 19.07 -4.86
N ILE A 109 -20.15 17.83 -4.84
CA ILE A 109 -20.87 16.75 -4.16
C ILE A 109 -20.87 16.97 -2.64
N CYS A 110 -19.73 17.34 -2.09
CA CYS A 110 -19.62 17.56 -0.65
C CYS A 110 -20.38 18.78 -0.16
N ILE A 111 -20.47 19.80 -0.99
CA ILE A 111 -21.17 21.03 -0.65
C ILE A 111 -22.66 20.92 -0.95
N GLY A 112 -22.96 20.27 -2.03
CA GLY A 112 -24.32 20.07 -2.47
C GLY A 112 -25.00 18.93 -1.79
#